data_e31ac3bfe407d0c83c6fb6ff52564989
#
_entry.id   e31ac3bfe407d0c83c6fb6ff52564989
#
_cell.length_a   1.000
_cell.length_b   1.000
_cell.length_c   1.000
_cell.angle_alpha   90.00
_cell.angle_beta   90.00
_cell.angle_gamma   90.00
#
_symmetry.space_group_name_H-M   'P 1'
#
loop_
_entity.id
_entity.type
_entity.pdbx_description
1 polymer ?
#
loop_
_entity_poly.entity_id
_entity_poly.type
_entity_poly.pdbx_seq_one_letter_code
_entity_poly.pdbx_strand_id
1 'polypeptide(L)'
;MKPLNIVHLFPELLNLYGDGGNVMTLRRRCEWRNIPVQVTEVGMGDSIDFSSADIVFIGGGADREQLIVKDAMMSRKADLSSYVADAGVLLAVCGGYQFLGHHYAMDDVVVDGLGIVDMETVRGEGRLIGNAVVQSDISDIPVVGFENHGGRTTLGSGVAPFGRVLAQTRGNNGEDGGEGVHQGNLIGTYLHGPLLPKN
;
A
#
# COMPACT_ATOMS: atom_id res chain seq x y z
N MET A 1 -0.90 -24.13 16.99
CA MET A 1 -0.28 -23.23 15.97
C MET A 1 -0.59 -21.80 16.43
N LYS A 2 0.39 -20.90 16.50
CA LYS A 2 0.17 -19.48 16.81
C LYS A 2 -0.73 -18.88 15.71
N PRO A 3 -1.76 -18.09 16.01
CA PRO A 3 -2.54 -17.38 15.00
C PRO A 3 -1.66 -16.45 14.17
N LEU A 4 -1.91 -16.37 12.86
CA LEU A 4 -1.36 -15.32 12.00
C LEU A 4 -2.04 -14.01 12.36
N ASN A 5 -1.27 -12.99 12.71
CA ASN A 5 -1.79 -11.68 13.10
C ASN A 5 -1.67 -10.67 11.95
N ILE A 6 -2.82 -10.22 11.45
CA ILE A 6 -2.92 -9.18 10.42
C ILE A 6 -3.24 -7.86 11.11
N VAL A 7 -2.37 -6.89 11.01
CA VAL A 7 -2.59 -5.53 11.50
C VAL A 7 -3.13 -4.68 10.36
N HIS A 8 -4.31 -4.10 10.55
CA HIS A 8 -4.96 -3.18 9.61
C HIS A 8 -4.90 -1.77 10.17
N LEU A 9 -4.06 -0.91 9.57
CA LEU A 9 -3.90 0.47 10.01
C LEU A 9 -4.99 1.38 9.45
N PHE A 10 -5.62 2.14 10.34
CA PHE A 10 -6.61 3.18 10.02
C PHE A 10 -7.77 2.72 9.14
N PRO A 11 -8.44 1.57 9.45
CA PRO A 11 -9.47 0.98 8.58
C PRO A 11 -10.68 1.89 8.33
N GLU A 12 -10.97 2.82 9.23
CA GLU A 12 -12.08 3.77 9.11
C GLU A 12 -11.78 4.91 8.13
N LEU A 13 -10.50 5.27 7.93
CA LEU A 13 -10.05 6.40 7.14
C LEU A 13 -9.36 5.96 5.85
N LEU A 14 -8.58 4.89 5.89
CA LEU A 14 -7.83 4.36 4.75
C LEU A 14 -8.50 3.10 4.19
N ASN A 15 -9.68 3.26 3.59
CA ASN A 15 -10.48 2.16 3.03
C ASN A 15 -11.17 2.57 1.72
N LEU A 16 -10.53 3.42 0.95
CA LEU A 16 -11.06 3.90 -0.32
C LEU A 16 -11.24 2.73 -1.29
N TYR A 17 -12.37 2.72 -2.02
CA TYR A 17 -12.77 1.62 -2.93
C TYR A 17 -12.83 0.23 -2.29
N GLY A 18 -12.98 0.16 -0.95
CA GLY A 18 -13.15 -1.10 -0.24
C GLY A 18 -11.83 -1.87 -0.05
N ASP A 19 -10.71 -1.18 0.10
CA ASP A 19 -9.38 -1.81 0.27
C ASP A 19 -9.30 -2.78 1.45
N GLY A 20 -10.14 -2.60 2.49
CA GLY A 20 -10.31 -3.59 3.57
C GLY A 20 -10.72 -4.99 3.08
N GLY A 21 -11.22 -5.11 1.84
CA GLY A 21 -11.45 -6.40 1.18
C GLY A 21 -10.17 -7.23 0.99
N ASN A 22 -8.98 -6.60 0.98
CA ASN A 22 -7.71 -7.31 1.00
C ASN A 22 -7.52 -8.07 2.32
N VAL A 23 -7.76 -7.40 3.44
CA VAL A 23 -7.69 -8.03 4.78
C VAL A 23 -8.73 -9.14 4.92
N MET A 24 -9.96 -8.90 4.45
CA MET A 24 -11.02 -9.92 4.43
C MET A 24 -10.60 -11.14 3.61
N THR A 25 -9.99 -10.94 2.46
CA THR A 25 -9.51 -12.03 1.58
C THR A 25 -8.41 -12.85 2.26
N LEU A 26 -7.42 -12.20 2.85
CA LEU A 26 -6.37 -12.88 3.61
C LEU A 26 -6.95 -13.71 4.74
N ARG A 27 -7.84 -13.12 5.53
CA ARG A 27 -8.54 -13.81 6.62
C ARG A 27 -9.29 -15.05 6.11
N ARG A 28 -10.11 -14.90 5.05
CA ARG A 28 -10.89 -16.03 4.50
C ARG A 28 -10.00 -17.12 3.92
N ARG A 29 -8.92 -16.75 3.21
CA ARG A 29 -7.95 -17.72 2.70
C ARG A 29 -7.25 -18.50 3.81
N CYS A 30 -6.98 -17.89 4.95
CA CYS A 30 -6.46 -18.57 6.14
C CYS A 30 -7.52 -19.53 6.72
N GLU A 31 -8.74 -19.06 6.93
CA GLU A 31 -9.85 -19.85 7.47
C GLU A 31 -10.10 -21.12 6.61
N TRP A 32 -10.13 -20.99 5.27
CA TRP A 32 -10.31 -22.12 4.34
C TRP A 32 -9.18 -23.16 4.40
N ARG A 33 -8.02 -22.78 4.91
CA ARG A 33 -6.84 -23.65 5.07
C ARG A 33 -6.63 -24.10 6.51
N ASN A 34 -7.60 -23.83 7.39
CA ASN A 34 -7.49 -24.11 8.83
C ASN A 34 -6.26 -23.45 9.48
N ILE A 35 -5.85 -22.29 8.99
CA ILE A 35 -4.80 -21.46 9.59
C ILE A 35 -5.49 -20.50 10.56
N PRO A 36 -5.22 -20.58 11.88
CA PRO A 36 -5.74 -19.60 12.81
C PRO A 36 -5.28 -18.20 12.42
N VAL A 37 -6.20 -17.23 12.39
CA VAL A 37 -5.92 -15.85 11.99
C VAL A 37 -6.63 -14.88 12.92
N GLN A 38 -5.93 -13.81 13.27
CA GLN A 38 -6.48 -12.68 14.01
C GLN A 38 -6.27 -11.42 13.18
N VAL A 39 -7.26 -10.54 13.15
CA VAL A 39 -7.16 -9.20 12.57
C VAL A 39 -7.20 -8.20 13.71
N THR A 40 -6.17 -7.37 13.80
CA THR A 40 -6.05 -6.27 14.75
C THR A 40 -6.22 -4.96 13.99
N GLU A 41 -7.34 -4.29 14.21
CA GLU A 41 -7.59 -2.96 13.67
C GLU A 41 -6.95 -1.91 14.56
N VAL A 42 -6.25 -0.95 13.98
CA VAL A 42 -5.49 0.09 14.69
C VAL A 42 -5.92 1.45 14.18
N GLY A 43 -6.63 2.19 15.02
CA GLY A 43 -7.06 3.56 14.77
C GLY A 43 -5.99 4.61 15.11
N MET A 44 -6.36 5.89 15.03
CA MET A 44 -5.44 7.00 15.24
C MET A 44 -4.87 7.09 16.67
N GLY A 45 -5.69 6.78 17.68
CA GLY A 45 -5.33 6.85 19.09
C GLY A 45 -4.76 5.57 19.67
N ASP A 46 -4.72 4.48 18.90
CA ASP A 46 -4.31 3.18 19.39
C ASP A 46 -2.80 3.02 19.37
N SER A 47 -2.27 2.28 20.34
CA SER A 47 -0.90 1.80 20.35
C SER A 47 -0.82 0.43 19.71
N ILE A 48 0.27 0.14 19.01
CA ILE A 48 0.54 -1.15 18.40
C ILE A 48 2.01 -1.51 18.57
N ASP A 49 2.26 -2.77 18.93
CA ASP A 49 3.58 -3.40 18.84
C ASP A 49 3.65 -4.20 17.53
N PHE A 50 4.35 -3.66 16.54
CA PHE A 50 4.51 -4.30 15.23
C PHE A 50 5.30 -5.63 15.31
N SER A 51 6.08 -5.88 16.38
CA SER A 51 6.76 -7.16 16.54
C SER A 51 5.79 -8.35 16.65
N SER A 52 4.53 -8.07 16.99
CA SER A 52 3.47 -9.07 17.05
C SER A 52 2.77 -9.30 15.72
N ALA A 53 3.00 -8.44 14.71
CA ALA A 53 2.35 -8.50 13.40
C ALA A 53 3.07 -9.50 12.47
N ASP A 54 2.31 -10.36 11.81
CA ASP A 54 2.80 -11.19 10.71
C ASP A 54 2.59 -10.48 9.36
N ILE A 55 1.50 -9.70 9.23
CA ILE A 55 1.21 -8.88 8.05
C ILE A 55 0.70 -7.50 8.52
N VAL A 56 1.21 -6.43 7.92
CA VAL A 56 0.66 -5.08 8.08
C VAL A 56 0.00 -4.65 6.77
N PHE A 57 -1.22 -4.13 6.86
CA PHE A 57 -1.97 -3.59 5.74
C PHE A 57 -2.30 -2.11 5.95
N ILE A 58 -2.06 -1.31 4.89
CA ILE A 58 -2.39 0.12 4.83
C ILE A 58 -3.20 0.35 3.57
N GLY A 59 -4.46 0.74 3.71
CA GLY A 59 -5.35 1.03 2.58
C GLY A 59 -5.15 2.42 1.98
N GLY A 60 -5.91 2.72 0.93
CA GLY A 60 -5.98 4.04 0.32
C GLY A 60 -6.97 4.96 1.02
N GLY A 61 -6.71 6.26 0.94
CA GLY A 61 -7.61 7.31 1.40
C GLY A 61 -7.64 8.45 0.40
N ALA A 62 -8.72 9.24 0.41
CA ALA A 62 -8.71 10.51 -0.30
C ALA A 62 -7.78 11.50 0.43
N ASP A 63 -7.43 12.60 -0.24
CA ASP A 63 -6.46 13.58 0.26
C ASP A 63 -6.79 14.07 1.68
N ARG A 64 -8.08 14.27 1.97
CA ARG A 64 -8.57 14.68 3.28
C ARG A 64 -8.27 13.64 4.37
N GLU A 65 -8.58 12.38 4.12
CA GLU A 65 -8.35 11.28 5.06
C GLU A 65 -6.85 11.04 5.28
N GLN A 66 -6.04 11.20 4.24
CA GLN A 66 -4.59 11.13 4.35
C GLN A 66 -4.05 12.26 5.25
N LEU A 67 -4.55 13.49 5.11
CA LEU A 67 -4.17 14.62 5.99
C LEU A 67 -4.57 14.38 7.45
N ILE A 68 -5.71 13.73 7.69
CA ILE A 68 -6.15 13.41 9.05
C ILE A 68 -5.21 12.38 9.70
N VAL A 69 -4.78 11.36 8.97
CA VAL A 69 -3.95 10.28 9.54
C VAL A 69 -2.45 10.59 9.56
N LYS A 70 -1.99 11.65 8.88
CA LYS A 70 -0.56 11.90 8.67
C LYS A 70 0.26 11.90 9.97
N ASP A 71 -0.19 12.61 11.00
CA ASP A 71 0.57 12.75 12.26
C ASP A 71 0.60 11.41 13.02
N ALA A 72 -0.54 10.69 13.01
CA ALA A 72 -0.62 9.35 13.56
C ALA A 72 0.23 8.33 12.79
N MET A 73 0.32 8.46 11.46
CA MET A 73 1.20 7.65 10.62
C MET A 73 2.67 7.97 10.93
N MET A 74 3.03 9.25 10.97
CA MET A 74 4.40 9.70 11.24
C MET A 74 4.88 9.32 12.63
N SER A 75 3.99 9.28 13.64
CA SER A 75 4.35 8.80 14.98
C SER A 75 4.77 7.34 15.02
N ARG A 76 4.38 6.55 14.01
CA ARG A 76 4.72 5.12 13.85
C ARG A 76 5.92 4.86 12.93
N LYS A 77 6.54 5.92 12.42
CA LYS A 77 7.65 5.84 11.44
C LYS A 77 8.77 4.90 11.89
N ALA A 78 9.28 5.08 13.10
CA ALA A 78 10.40 4.29 13.60
C ALA A 78 10.04 2.79 13.70
N ASP A 79 8.86 2.50 14.23
CA ASP A 79 8.41 1.12 14.45
C ASP A 79 8.11 0.41 13.13
N LEU A 80 7.44 1.10 12.19
CA LEU A 80 7.18 0.56 10.84
C LEU A 80 8.48 0.36 10.05
N SER A 81 9.45 1.29 10.18
CA SER A 81 10.75 1.15 9.53
C SER A 81 11.51 -0.06 10.07
N SER A 82 11.51 -0.26 11.39
CA SER A 82 12.12 -1.45 12.02
C SER A 82 11.40 -2.73 11.56
N TYR A 83 10.07 -2.74 11.56
CA TYR A 83 9.28 -3.89 11.12
C TYR A 83 9.63 -4.32 9.68
N VAL A 84 9.75 -3.36 8.76
CA VAL A 84 10.13 -3.64 7.37
C VAL A 84 11.60 -4.08 7.27
N ALA A 85 12.52 -3.46 8.03
CA ALA A 85 13.93 -3.86 8.07
C ALA A 85 14.12 -5.29 8.59
N ASP A 86 13.26 -5.73 9.52
CA ASP A 86 13.22 -7.09 10.07
C ASP A 86 12.43 -8.07 9.16
N ALA A 87 12.27 -7.72 7.88
CA ALA A 87 11.57 -8.50 6.85
C ALA A 87 10.07 -8.74 7.15
N GLY A 88 9.43 -7.85 7.88
CA GLY A 88 7.97 -7.85 8.07
C GLY A 88 7.21 -7.70 6.75
N VAL A 89 6.06 -8.36 6.63
CA VAL A 89 5.23 -8.32 5.41
C VAL A 89 4.33 -7.08 5.44
N LEU A 90 4.49 -6.19 4.47
CA LEU A 90 3.69 -4.98 4.36
C LEU A 90 3.03 -4.86 2.99
N LEU A 91 1.71 -4.67 2.97
CA LEU A 91 0.95 -4.32 1.78
C LEU A 91 0.33 -2.94 1.96
N ALA A 92 0.67 -2.02 1.07
CA ALA A 92 0.16 -0.65 1.08
C ALA A 92 -0.49 -0.28 -0.25
N VAL A 93 -1.68 0.33 -0.21
CA VAL A 93 -2.47 0.66 -1.40
C VAL A 93 -2.67 2.17 -1.49
N CYS A 94 -2.45 2.74 -2.68
CA CYS A 94 -2.71 4.12 -3.07
C CYS A 94 -2.17 5.16 -2.06
N GLY A 95 -3.01 5.79 -1.24
CA GLY A 95 -2.55 6.72 -0.20
C GLY A 95 -1.60 6.06 0.80
N GLY A 96 -1.88 4.81 1.20
CA GLY A 96 -0.97 4.02 2.02
C GLY A 96 0.38 3.77 1.34
N TYR A 97 0.38 3.53 0.02
CA TYR A 97 1.60 3.41 -0.78
C TYR A 97 2.38 4.73 -0.81
N GLN A 98 1.69 5.86 -1.03
CA GLN A 98 2.33 7.19 -1.04
C GLN A 98 3.03 7.53 0.27
N PHE A 99 2.48 7.13 1.42
CA PHE A 99 3.12 7.32 2.73
C PHE A 99 4.46 6.60 2.87
N LEU A 100 4.75 5.56 2.09
CA LEU A 100 6.01 4.83 2.20
C LEU A 100 7.22 5.63 1.69
N GLY A 101 6.99 6.62 0.81
CA GLY A 101 8.04 7.47 0.24
C GLY A 101 8.56 8.56 1.16
N HIS A 102 9.39 9.43 0.62
CA HIS A 102 9.94 10.58 1.34
C HIS A 102 8.90 11.66 1.56
N HIS A 103 8.15 11.99 0.51
CA HIS A 103 7.04 12.93 0.55
C HIS A 103 6.06 12.69 -0.60
N TYR A 104 4.87 13.24 -0.46
CA TYR A 104 3.90 13.31 -1.55
C TYR A 104 3.18 14.66 -1.55
N ALA A 105 2.94 15.19 -2.74
CA ALA A 105 2.30 16.48 -2.93
C ALA A 105 0.80 16.32 -3.24
N MET A 106 -0.03 17.06 -2.50
CA MET A 106 -1.48 17.20 -2.71
C MET A 106 -1.80 18.66 -2.88
N ASP A 107 -2.26 19.09 -4.07
CA ASP A 107 -2.50 20.50 -4.38
C ASP A 107 -1.31 21.39 -3.95
N ASP A 108 -1.52 22.31 -3.00
CA ASP A 108 -0.50 23.21 -2.46
C ASP A 108 0.17 22.68 -1.19
N VAL A 109 -0.12 21.45 -0.78
CA VAL A 109 0.39 20.84 0.45
C VAL A 109 1.34 19.70 0.12
N VAL A 110 2.56 19.78 0.67
CA VAL A 110 3.51 18.67 0.68
C VAL A 110 3.40 17.97 2.04
N VAL A 111 3.20 16.67 1.99
CA VAL A 111 3.09 15.82 3.17
C VAL A 111 4.33 14.95 3.28
N ASP A 112 5.01 15.00 4.42
CA ASP A 112 6.14 14.12 4.70
C ASP A 112 5.66 12.66 4.78
N GLY A 113 6.42 11.76 4.16
CA GLY A 113 6.23 10.34 4.22
C GLY A 113 7.15 9.64 5.22
N LEU A 114 7.01 8.34 5.29
CA LEU A 114 7.77 7.49 6.21
C LEU A 114 9.24 7.34 5.78
N GLY A 115 9.56 7.55 4.48
CA GLY A 115 10.90 7.37 3.94
C GLY A 115 11.40 5.93 4.04
N ILE A 116 10.49 4.95 4.05
CA ILE A 116 10.82 3.51 4.08
C ILE A 116 11.29 3.05 2.71
N VAL A 117 10.73 3.64 1.67
CA VAL A 117 11.09 3.39 0.27
C VAL A 117 11.68 4.67 -0.33
N ASP A 118 12.77 4.53 -1.10
CA ASP A 118 13.34 5.64 -1.86
C ASP A 118 12.43 5.96 -3.06
N MET A 119 11.45 6.80 -2.82
CA MET A 119 10.52 7.27 -3.84
C MET A 119 9.90 8.61 -3.44
N GLU A 120 9.43 9.33 -4.45
CA GLU A 120 8.72 10.60 -4.30
C GLU A 120 7.43 10.60 -5.10
N THR A 121 6.42 11.25 -4.58
CA THR A 121 5.15 11.42 -5.28
C THR A 121 4.84 12.90 -5.44
N VAL A 122 4.69 13.35 -6.67
CA VAL A 122 4.27 14.71 -6.99
C VAL A 122 2.87 14.71 -7.56
N ARG A 123 2.17 15.83 -7.49
CA ARG A 123 0.89 15.96 -8.17
C ARG A 123 1.09 16.00 -9.68
N GLY A 124 0.36 15.16 -10.41
CA GLY A 124 0.32 15.20 -11.86
C GLY A 124 -0.85 16.00 -12.41
N GLU A 125 -0.81 16.30 -13.70
CA GLU A 125 -1.94 16.85 -14.41
C GLU A 125 -3.04 15.77 -14.53
N GLY A 126 -4.25 16.09 -14.04
CA GLY A 126 -5.39 15.17 -14.03
C GLY A 126 -5.14 13.92 -13.15
N ARG A 127 -5.94 12.90 -13.38
CA ARG A 127 -5.87 11.64 -12.65
C ARG A 127 -5.64 10.47 -13.60
N LEU A 128 -4.85 9.49 -13.18
CA LEU A 128 -4.79 8.18 -13.82
C LEU A 128 -5.96 7.34 -13.29
N ILE A 129 -6.92 7.01 -14.15
CA ILE A 129 -8.14 6.29 -13.76
C ILE A 129 -8.40 5.16 -14.75
N GLY A 130 -8.61 3.97 -14.25
CA GLY A 130 -9.10 2.83 -15.02
C GLY A 130 -8.51 1.49 -14.61
N ASN A 131 -8.85 0.47 -15.38
CA ASN A 131 -8.29 -0.86 -15.16
C ASN A 131 -6.85 -0.93 -15.63
N ALA A 132 -6.01 -1.61 -14.86
CA ALA A 132 -4.63 -1.88 -15.20
C ALA A 132 -4.36 -3.38 -15.15
N VAL A 133 -3.52 -3.85 -16.06
CA VAL A 133 -2.99 -5.22 -16.09
C VAL A 133 -1.48 -5.12 -15.97
N VAL A 134 -0.93 -5.79 -14.99
CA VAL A 134 0.47 -5.66 -14.59
C VAL A 134 1.15 -7.02 -14.58
N GLN A 135 2.27 -7.14 -15.27
CA GLN A 135 3.12 -8.30 -15.13
C GLN A 135 4.13 -8.05 -14.02
N SER A 136 4.07 -8.86 -12.98
CA SER A 136 4.97 -8.81 -11.84
C SER A 136 5.90 -10.02 -11.83
N ASP A 137 7.12 -9.81 -11.32
CA ASP A 137 8.11 -10.90 -11.19
C ASP A 137 7.75 -11.90 -10.07
N ILE A 138 6.80 -11.55 -9.21
CA ILE A 138 6.32 -12.45 -8.13
C ILE A 138 5.14 -13.32 -8.55
N SER A 139 4.67 -13.21 -9.78
CA SER A 139 3.53 -13.98 -10.29
C SER A 139 3.69 -14.30 -11.78
N ASP A 140 3.49 -15.56 -12.15
CA ASP A 140 3.44 -15.99 -13.55
C ASP A 140 2.16 -15.52 -14.26
N ILE A 141 1.12 -15.18 -13.48
CA ILE A 141 -0.16 -14.68 -13.98
C ILE A 141 -0.18 -13.15 -13.83
N PRO A 142 -0.57 -12.41 -14.88
CA PRO A 142 -0.71 -10.97 -14.77
C PRO A 142 -1.70 -10.56 -13.66
N VAL A 143 -1.30 -9.56 -12.88
CA VAL A 143 -2.10 -8.99 -11.81
C VAL A 143 -3.05 -7.95 -12.40
N VAL A 144 -4.32 -7.98 -12.02
CA VAL A 144 -5.32 -7.02 -12.49
C VAL A 144 -5.83 -6.16 -11.34
N GLY A 145 -6.09 -4.89 -11.64
CA GLY A 145 -6.64 -3.95 -10.66
C GLY A 145 -7.23 -2.73 -11.31
N PHE A 146 -7.66 -1.81 -10.47
CA PHE A 146 -8.19 -0.51 -10.86
C PHE A 146 -7.37 0.57 -10.19
N GLU A 147 -6.87 1.54 -10.95
CA GLU A 147 -6.17 2.71 -10.41
C GLU A 147 -7.04 3.96 -10.48
N ASN A 148 -6.93 4.82 -9.48
CA ASN A 148 -7.53 6.15 -9.49
C ASN A 148 -6.74 7.09 -8.57
N HIS A 149 -5.68 7.69 -9.11
CA HIS A 149 -4.82 8.59 -8.33
C HIS A 149 -4.38 9.82 -9.11
N GLY A 150 -4.16 10.93 -8.40
CA GLY A 150 -3.61 12.17 -8.95
C GLY A 150 -2.10 12.27 -8.83
N GLY A 151 -1.48 11.48 -7.95
CA GLY A 151 -0.04 11.45 -7.77
C GLY A 151 0.70 10.81 -8.95
N ARG A 152 1.93 11.24 -9.13
CA ARG A 152 2.91 10.62 -10.05
C ARG A 152 4.10 10.23 -9.19
N THR A 153 4.29 8.94 -9.03
CA THR A 153 5.36 8.38 -8.19
C THR A 153 6.57 8.04 -9.04
N THR A 154 7.72 8.51 -8.62
CA THR A 154 9.02 8.18 -9.19
C THR A 154 9.81 7.37 -8.17
N LEU A 155 10.28 6.20 -8.57
CA LEU A 155 11.13 5.35 -7.76
C LEU A 155 12.58 5.79 -7.86
N GLY A 156 13.31 5.75 -6.75
CA GLY A 156 14.74 6.02 -6.70
C GLY A 156 15.55 4.96 -7.44
N SER A 157 16.81 5.29 -7.70
CA SER A 157 17.71 4.40 -8.39
C SER A 157 17.96 3.12 -7.58
N GLY A 158 17.65 1.96 -8.14
CA GLY A 158 17.81 0.68 -7.45
C GLY A 158 16.55 0.18 -6.74
N VAL A 159 15.46 0.94 -6.77
CA VAL A 159 14.14 0.48 -6.30
C VAL A 159 13.38 -0.13 -7.48
N ALA A 160 12.92 -1.37 -7.31
CA ALA A 160 12.17 -2.07 -8.36
C ALA A 160 10.66 -1.77 -8.26
N PRO A 161 9.95 -1.57 -9.38
CA PRO A 161 8.50 -1.54 -9.37
C PRO A 161 7.94 -2.91 -8.96
N PHE A 162 6.72 -2.94 -8.46
CA PHE A 162 5.97 -4.19 -8.23
C PHE A 162 5.77 -4.97 -9.54
N GLY A 163 5.61 -4.26 -10.65
CA GLY A 163 5.53 -4.87 -11.95
C GLY A 163 5.49 -3.85 -13.09
N ARG A 164 5.27 -4.36 -14.31
CA ARG A 164 5.13 -3.54 -15.51
C ARG A 164 3.73 -3.58 -16.04
N VAL A 165 3.18 -2.41 -16.37
CA VAL A 165 1.87 -2.28 -16.99
C VAL A 165 1.93 -2.83 -18.42
N LEU A 166 1.04 -3.77 -18.77
CA LEU A 166 1.05 -4.43 -20.07
C LEU A 166 0.41 -3.61 -21.20
N ALA A 167 -0.45 -2.66 -20.85
CA ALA A 167 -1.15 -1.85 -21.82
C ALA A 167 -1.47 -0.45 -21.28
N GLN A 168 -1.18 0.59 -22.07
CA GLN A 168 -1.48 2.01 -21.85
C GLN A 168 -0.55 2.72 -20.85
N THR A 169 -0.65 4.06 -20.84
CA THR A 169 0.03 4.97 -19.92
C THR A 169 -0.66 4.97 -18.58
N ARG A 170 -0.23 4.07 -17.68
CA ARG A 170 -0.79 3.85 -16.35
C ARG A 170 0.32 3.56 -15.34
N GLY A 171 -0.04 3.15 -14.15
CA GLY A 171 0.88 2.79 -13.09
C GLY A 171 1.40 4.01 -12.33
N ASN A 172 2.63 3.97 -11.89
CA ASN A 172 3.20 4.95 -10.95
C ASN A 172 3.08 6.41 -11.43
N ASN A 173 3.41 6.66 -12.70
CA ASN A 173 3.44 8.03 -13.24
C ASN A 173 2.83 8.15 -14.65
N GLY A 174 2.48 7.04 -15.28
CA GLY A 174 1.90 7.01 -16.63
C GLY A 174 2.94 7.13 -17.75
N GLU A 175 4.24 7.11 -17.45
CA GLU A 175 5.32 7.37 -18.40
C GLU A 175 6.30 6.20 -18.48
N ASP A 176 6.82 5.72 -17.36
CA ASP A 176 7.89 4.71 -17.31
C ASP A 176 7.39 3.25 -17.41
N GLY A 177 6.08 3.05 -17.37
CA GLY A 177 5.44 1.73 -17.43
C GLY A 177 5.61 0.91 -16.15
N GLY A 178 6.16 1.47 -15.08
CA GLY A 178 6.23 0.83 -13.77
C GLY A 178 4.93 0.99 -13.00
N GLU A 179 4.57 -0.02 -12.22
CA GLU A 179 3.45 0.04 -11.27
C GLU A 179 3.93 -0.41 -9.91
N GLY A 180 3.57 0.39 -8.87
CA GLY A 180 3.86 0.09 -7.48
C GLY A 180 5.35 0.01 -7.17
N VAL A 181 5.66 -0.65 -6.07
CA VAL A 181 7.01 -0.97 -5.60
C VAL A 181 7.04 -2.35 -4.98
N HIS A 182 8.13 -3.08 -5.17
CA HIS A 182 8.42 -4.34 -4.49
C HIS A 182 9.82 -4.30 -3.89
N GLN A 183 9.91 -4.39 -2.57
CA GLN A 183 11.19 -4.38 -1.85
C GLN A 183 11.14 -5.39 -0.71
N GLY A 184 11.80 -6.53 -0.87
CA GLY A 184 11.74 -7.62 0.10
C GLY A 184 10.32 -8.14 0.29
N ASN A 185 9.76 -8.00 1.49
CA ASN A 185 8.40 -8.39 1.82
C ASN A 185 7.41 -7.20 1.81
N LEU A 186 7.82 -6.05 1.27
CA LEU A 186 6.99 -4.87 1.12
C LEU A 186 6.48 -4.77 -0.31
N ILE A 187 5.16 -4.60 -0.44
CA ILE A 187 4.49 -4.26 -1.70
C ILE A 187 3.68 -2.98 -1.49
N GLY A 188 3.97 -1.96 -2.31
CA GLY A 188 3.13 -0.78 -2.47
C GLY A 188 2.53 -0.77 -3.88
N THR A 189 1.27 -0.34 -4.03
CA THR A 189 0.58 -0.39 -5.32
C THR A 189 -0.50 0.67 -5.42
N TYR A 190 -0.80 1.13 -6.64
CA TYR A 190 -2.00 1.93 -6.91
C TYR A 190 -3.23 1.08 -7.25
N LEU A 191 -3.09 -0.23 -7.31
CA LEU A 191 -4.19 -1.13 -7.70
C LEU A 191 -5.20 -1.32 -6.57
N HIS A 192 -6.35 -0.72 -6.75
CA HIS A 192 -7.52 -0.84 -5.90
C HIS A 192 -8.50 -1.93 -6.36
N GLY A 193 -9.59 -2.01 -5.60
CA GLY A 193 -10.82 -2.59 -5.99
C GLY A 193 -11.12 -4.02 -5.63
N PRO A 194 -10.83 -4.46 -4.41
CA PRO A 194 -9.55 -4.64 -3.77
C PRO A 194 -8.64 -5.59 -4.56
N LEU A 195 -7.32 -5.48 -4.38
CA LEU A 195 -6.32 -6.22 -5.16
C LEU A 195 -6.46 -7.74 -5.02
N LEU A 196 -6.41 -8.25 -3.80
CA LEU A 196 -6.31 -9.69 -3.52
C LEU A 196 -7.54 -10.53 -3.92
N PRO A 197 -8.79 -10.07 -3.85
CA PRO A 197 -9.94 -10.83 -4.33
C PRO A 197 -9.95 -11.08 -5.83
N LYS A 198 -9.24 -10.29 -6.61
CA LYS A 198 -9.19 -10.39 -8.07
C LYS A 198 -8.03 -11.25 -8.58
N ASN A 199 -7.08 -11.55 -7.69
CA ASN A 199 -5.82 -12.19 -8.06
C ASN A 199 -5.50 -13.44 -7.24
#